data_9e82553644a9d306d6a10f2baadbcfc7
#
_entry.id   9e82553644a9d306d6a10f2baadbcfc7
#
_cell.length_a   1.000
_cell.length_b   1.000
_cell.length_c   1.000
_cell.angle_alpha   90.00
_cell.angle_beta   90.00
_cell.angle_gamma   90.00
#
_symmetry.space_group_name_H-M   'P 1'
#
loop_
_entity.id
_entity.type
_entity.pdbx_description
1 polymer ?
#
loop_
_entity_poly.entity_id
_entity_poly.type
_entity_poly.pdbx_seq_one_letter_code
_entity_poly.pdbx_strand_id
1 'polypeptide(L)'
;DFHPEEYEDQLDAIMAYWQAMRKMMPHISYFAFTATPKDKTYVLFGKNGKEAHDLYSMKQAIDEKFILDVTDNYKSYKTMFELVEKNPDEDQKKLFEKKKSLRVIYDMLNKDSYIMLRKSNMILEHFMAHTIGKIGHKAKAMVVADSRRAAADYKRILDRIIQNEYGGAIKTLVAFSGEVEDSLGRKCTEANMNDDAVKDDGIRQKFEE
;
A
#
# COMPACT_ATOMS: atom_id res chain seq x y z
N ASP A 1 -0.89 19.96 -6.59
CA ASP A 1 0.51 20.10 -6.13
C ASP A 1 0.52 19.94 -4.62
N PHE A 2 1.13 18.86 -4.15
CA PHE A 2 1.23 18.54 -2.73
C PHE A 2 2.53 19.16 -2.19
N HIS A 3 2.42 20.22 -1.39
CA HIS A 3 3.54 20.81 -0.67
C HIS A 3 3.56 20.29 0.78
N PRO A 4 4.50 19.38 1.13
CA PRO A 4 4.57 18.80 2.49
C PRO A 4 4.76 19.84 3.60
N GLU A 5 5.46 20.92 3.31
CA GLU A 5 5.78 22.00 4.27
C GLU A 5 4.53 22.78 4.69
N GLU A 6 3.60 23.01 3.75
CA GLU A 6 2.32 23.70 4.04
C GLU A 6 1.37 22.84 4.89
N TYR A 7 1.49 21.51 4.79
CA TYR A 7 0.70 20.55 5.58
C TYR A 7 1.22 20.36 7.00
N GLU A 8 2.53 20.46 7.22
CA GLU A 8 3.10 20.41 8.57
C GLU A 8 2.67 21.63 9.37
N ASP A 9 2.74 22.83 8.81
CA ASP A 9 2.30 24.06 9.46
C ASP A 9 0.79 24.07 9.77
N GLN A 10 -0.05 23.57 8.85
CA GLN A 10 -1.49 23.46 9.07
C GLN A 10 -1.83 22.44 10.17
N LEU A 11 -1.14 21.30 10.20
CA LEU A 11 -1.33 20.29 11.24
C LEU A 11 -0.92 20.81 12.62
N ASP A 12 0.15 21.56 12.70
CA ASP A 12 0.61 22.15 13.96
C ASP A 12 -0.34 23.25 14.44
N ALA A 13 -0.89 24.06 13.54
CA ALA A 13 -1.93 25.03 13.85
C ALA A 13 -3.23 24.36 14.35
N ILE A 14 -3.66 23.29 13.72
CA ILE A 14 -4.81 22.47 14.14
C ILE A 14 -4.54 21.85 15.52
N MET A 15 -3.35 21.35 15.78
CA MET A 15 -2.98 20.79 17.08
C MET A 15 -3.00 21.84 18.19
N ALA A 16 -2.44 23.01 17.95
CA ALA A 16 -2.47 24.13 18.89
C ALA A 16 -3.90 24.58 19.21
N TYR A 17 -4.76 24.64 18.20
CA TYR A 17 -6.18 24.91 18.34
C TYR A 17 -6.88 23.87 19.23
N TRP A 18 -6.69 22.58 18.98
CA TRP A 18 -7.28 21.52 19.80
C TRP A 18 -6.78 21.52 21.24
N GLN A 19 -5.50 21.82 21.47
CA GLN A 19 -4.94 21.95 22.81
C GLN A 19 -5.58 23.13 23.57
N ALA A 20 -5.77 24.26 22.89
CA ALA A 20 -6.43 25.42 23.48
C ALA A 20 -7.90 25.11 23.81
N MET A 21 -8.63 24.49 22.88
CA MET A 21 -10.02 24.09 23.08
C MET A 21 -10.21 23.14 24.29
N ARG A 22 -9.30 22.18 24.46
CA ARG A 22 -9.32 21.26 25.60
C ARG A 22 -9.17 21.98 26.95
N LYS A 23 -8.31 22.99 27.01
CA LYS A 23 -8.14 23.80 28.21
C LYS A 23 -9.39 24.62 28.55
N MET A 24 -10.13 25.03 27.52
CA MET A 24 -11.38 25.82 27.71
C MET A 24 -12.59 24.95 28.12
N MET A 25 -12.52 23.64 27.86
CA MET A 25 -13.62 22.70 28.14
C MET A 25 -13.16 21.54 29.05
N PRO A 26 -12.81 21.80 30.32
CA PRO A 26 -12.23 20.77 31.19
C PRO A 26 -13.23 19.68 31.60
N HIS A 27 -14.52 19.88 31.35
CA HIS A 27 -15.59 18.92 31.63
C HIS A 27 -15.82 17.90 30.51
N ILE A 28 -15.09 18.02 29.37
CA ILE A 28 -15.20 17.10 28.25
C ILE A 28 -13.99 16.17 28.26
N SER A 29 -14.23 14.86 28.17
CA SER A 29 -13.20 13.85 27.97
C SER A 29 -13.05 13.50 26.50
N TYR A 30 -11.81 13.41 26.03
CA TYR A 30 -11.48 13.12 24.65
C TYR A 30 -10.71 11.79 24.56
N PHE A 31 -11.16 10.91 23.69
CA PHE A 31 -10.54 9.62 23.46
C PHE A 31 -10.16 9.48 21.98
N ALA A 32 -8.99 8.93 21.71
CA ALA A 32 -8.54 8.59 20.35
C ALA A 32 -8.24 7.10 20.25
N PHE A 33 -8.83 6.44 19.28
CA PHE A 33 -8.58 5.04 18.94
C PHE A 33 -7.91 4.99 17.57
N THR A 34 -6.72 4.40 17.51
CA THR A 34 -5.95 4.30 16.25
C THR A 34 -5.08 3.06 16.25
N ALA A 35 -4.95 2.42 15.10
CA ALA A 35 -4.01 1.32 14.88
C ALA A 35 -2.57 1.81 14.62
N THR A 36 -2.39 3.09 14.25
CA THR A 36 -1.10 3.66 13.85
C THR A 36 -0.85 5.01 14.53
N PRO A 37 -0.64 5.01 15.87
CA PRO A 37 -0.38 6.25 16.58
C PRO A 37 0.93 6.88 16.11
N LYS A 38 0.91 8.19 15.87
CA LYS A 38 2.10 9.00 15.58
C LYS A 38 2.50 9.78 16.83
N ASP A 39 3.69 10.32 16.86
CA ASP A 39 4.17 11.13 17.99
C ASP A 39 3.18 12.24 18.36
N LYS A 40 2.62 12.93 17.37
CA LYS A 40 1.58 13.95 17.57
C LYS A 40 0.31 13.40 18.24
N THR A 41 -0.06 12.14 18.00
CA THR A 41 -1.19 11.48 18.66
C THR A 41 -0.91 11.29 20.15
N TYR A 42 0.30 10.89 20.50
CA TYR A 42 0.72 10.74 21.89
C TYR A 42 0.76 12.08 22.63
N VAL A 43 1.22 13.15 21.97
CA VAL A 43 1.22 14.49 22.57
C VAL A 43 -0.20 14.96 22.92
N LEU A 44 -1.18 14.63 22.09
CA LEU A 44 -2.57 15.06 22.31
C LEU A 44 -3.34 14.15 23.26
N PHE A 45 -3.18 12.84 23.17
CA PHE A 45 -4.06 11.86 23.81
C PHE A 45 -3.31 10.86 24.71
N GLY A 46 -1.99 10.88 24.71
CA GLY A 46 -1.19 9.93 25.47
C GLY A 46 -1.02 10.28 26.94
N LYS A 47 -0.60 9.31 27.74
CA LYS A 47 -0.11 9.52 29.09
C LYS A 47 1.15 10.37 29.05
N ASN A 48 1.13 11.50 29.74
CA ASN A 48 2.26 12.44 29.77
C ASN A 48 2.79 12.83 28.37
N GLY A 49 1.94 12.75 27.35
CA GLY A 49 2.30 13.08 25.97
C GLY A 49 3.26 12.11 25.26
N LYS A 50 3.47 10.91 25.81
CA LYS A 50 4.47 9.96 25.29
C LYS A 50 3.96 8.54 25.09
N GLU A 51 2.99 8.08 25.86
CA GLU A 51 2.57 6.68 25.88
C GLU A 51 1.07 6.55 25.68
N ALA A 52 0.63 5.45 25.09
CA ALA A 52 -0.79 5.12 25.02
C ALA A 52 -1.37 4.85 26.41
N HIS A 53 -2.65 5.14 26.61
CA HIS A 53 -3.36 4.73 27.82
C HIS A 53 -3.54 3.22 27.89
N ASP A 54 -3.82 2.62 26.75
CA ASP A 54 -3.91 1.20 26.54
C ASP A 54 -3.37 0.87 25.15
N LEU A 55 -2.69 -0.26 25.02
CA LEU A 55 -2.06 -0.70 23.78
C LEU A 55 -2.27 -2.20 23.58
N TYR A 56 -3.12 -2.53 22.61
CA TYR A 56 -3.21 -3.87 22.08
C TYR A 56 -2.25 -4.00 20.89
N SER A 57 -1.09 -4.58 21.14
CA SER A 57 -0.01 -4.64 20.15
C SER A 57 -0.23 -5.75 19.12
N MET A 58 0.38 -5.61 17.93
CA MET A 58 0.40 -6.67 16.90
C MET A 58 1.00 -7.96 17.45
N LYS A 59 2.06 -7.88 18.26
CA LYS A 59 2.67 -9.05 18.92
C LYS A 59 1.66 -9.77 19.81
N GLN A 60 0.93 -9.04 20.64
CA GLN A 60 -0.11 -9.61 21.50
C GLN A 60 -1.21 -10.28 20.68
N ALA A 61 -1.65 -9.64 19.57
CA ALA A 61 -2.66 -10.20 18.69
C ALA A 61 -2.20 -11.50 18.00
N ILE A 62 -0.90 -11.62 17.70
CA ILE A 62 -0.29 -12.85 17.17
C ILE A 62 -0.24 -13.93 18.26
N ASP A 63 0.24 -13.60 19.46
CA ASP A 63 0.35 -14.51 20.58
C ASP A 63 -1.04 -15.06 20.97
N GLU A 64 -2.06 -14.23 20.93
CA GLU A 64 -3.47 -14.59 21.17
C GLU A 64 -4.16 -15.25 19.96
N LYS A 65 -3.47 -15.40 18.82
CA LYS A 65 -3.96 -16.01 17.58
C LYS A 65 -5.15 -15.29 16.95
N PHE A 66 -5.31 -14.01 17.20
CA PHE A 66 -6.29 -13.16 16.50
C PHE A 66 -5.85 -12.83 15.08
N ILE A 67 -4.54 -12.70 14.84
CA ILE A 67 -3.95 -12.49 13.52
C ILE A 67 -2.84 -13.51 13.27
N LEU A 68 -2.57 -13.77 12.00
CA LEU A 68 -1.44 -14.62 11.59
C LEU A 68 -0.13 -13.88 11.82
N ASP A 69 0.94 -14.63 12.11
CA ASP A 69 2.27 -14.04 12.17
C ASP A 69 2.70 -13.53 10.81
N VAL A 70 2.85 -12.22 10.70
CA VAL A 70 3.24 -11.55 9.45
C VAL A 70 4.68 -11.88 9.07
N THR A 71 5.52 -12.30 10.03
CA THR A 71 6.92 -12.65 9.77
C THR A 71 7.07 -14.02 9.11
N ASP A 72 6.17 -14.95 9.38
CA ASP A 72 6.15 -16.26 8.73
C ASP A 72 5.79 -16.20 7.24
N ASN A 73 5.08 -15.14 6.83
CA ASN A 73 4.62 -14.93 5.47
C ASN A 73 5.40 -13.81 4.75
N TYR A 74 6.52 -13.40 5.30
CA TYR A 74 7.37 -12.35 4.74
C TYR A 74 8.42 -12.94 3.79
N LYS A 75 8.50 -12.41 2.57
CA LYS A 75 9.59 -12.69 1.62
C LYS A 75 10.46 -11.46 1.47
N SER A 76 11.74 -11.54 1.88
CA SER A 76 12.67 -10.44 1.71
C SER A 76 13.17 -10.35 0.26
N TYR A 77 13.16 -9.16 -0.30
CA TYR A 77 13.74 -8.89 -1.62
C TYR A 77 15.23 -8.55 -1.51
N LYS A 78 16.06 -9.51 -1.15
CA LYS A 78 17.52 -9.34 -1.17
C LYS A 78 18.03 -8.96 -2.57
N THR A 79 17.36 -9.46 -3.59
CA THR A 79 17.64 -9.23 -5.01
C THR A 79 17.43 -7.77 -5.45
N MET A 80 16.61 -6.99 -4.75
CA MET A 80 16.38 -5.58 -5.11
C MET A 80 17.59 -4.70 -4.83
N PHE A 81 18.33 -4.97 -3.77
CA PHE A 81 19.58 -4.26 -3.46
C PHE A 81 20.70 -4.59 -4.46
N GLU A 82 20.82 -5.86 -4.88
CA GLU A 82 21.82 -6.29 -5.85
C GLU A 82 21.60 -5.69 -7.25
N LEU A 83 20.36 -5.38 -7.62
CA LEU A 83 20.04 -4.73 -8.91
C LEU A 83 20.37 -3.24 -8.92
N VAL A 84 20.20 -2.55 -7.80
CA VAL A 84 20.58 -1.13 -7.65
C VAL A 84 22.11 -0.97 -7.63
N GLU A 85 22.84 -1.93 -7.03
CA GLU A 85 24.31 -1.91 -7.04
C GLU A 85 24.91 -2.21 -8.42
N LYS A 86 24.23 -2.98 -9.27
CA LYS A 86 24.74 -3.36 -10.61
C LYS A 86 24.56 -2.31 -11.70
N ASN A 87 23.72 -1.29 -11.48
CA ASN A 87 23.51 -0.18 -12.43
C ASN A 87 23.58 1.20 -11.71
N PRO A 88 24.73 1.60 -11.19
CA PRO A 88 24.85 2.94 -10.64
C PRO A 88 25.16 3.92 -11.78
N ASP A 89 24.19 4.75 -12.16
CA ASP A 89 24.45 5.97 -12.89
C ASP A 89 25.29 6.89 -11.97
N GLU A 90 26.48 7.31 -12.41
CA GLU A 90 27.45 8.04 -11.56
C GLU A 90 26.92 9.38 -11.03
N ASP A 91 25.93 9.98 -11.70
CA ASP A 91 25.29 11.22 -11.24
C ASP A 91 24.32 11.04 -10.08
N GLN A 92 23.83 9.83 -9.85
CA GLN A 92 22.91 9.53 -8.73
C GLN A 92 23.65 9.34 -7.39
N LYS A 93 24.96 9.05 -7.41
CA LYS A 93 25.77 8.89 -6.19
C LYS A 93 25.91 10.19 -5.36
N LYS A 94 25.69 11.36 -5.94
CA LYS A 94 25.83 12.66 -5.27
C LYS A 94 24.57 13.15 -4.54
N LEU A 95 23.43 12.48 -4.68
CA LEU A 95 22.12 12.95 -4.18
C LEU A 95 21.68 12.31 -2.84
N PHE A 96 22.54 11.58 -2.15
CA PHE A 96 22.15 10.73 -1.04
C PHE A 96 22.37 11.34 0.35
N GLU A 97 21.47 12.21 0.81
CA GLU A 97 21.22 12.38 2.25
C GLU A 97 20.34 11.24 2.76
N LYS A 98 20.79 10.54 3.81
CA LYS A 98 20.37 9.18 4.20
C LYS A 98 18.87 8.88 4.34
N LYS A 99 18.00 9.84 4.62
CA LYS A 99 16.55 9.60 4.79
C LYS A 99 15.69 9.94 3.55
N LYS A 100 16.06 10.98 2.82
CA LYS A 100 15.39 11.32 1.55
C LYS A 100 15.70 10.27 0.48
N SER A 101 16.87 9.67 0.52
CA SER A 101 17.34 8.70 -0.44
C SER A 101 16.57 7.37 -0.41
N LEU A 102 16.25 6.82 0.73
CA LEU A 102 15.47 5.57 0.79
C LEU A 102 14.09 5.72 0.14
N ARG A 103 13.40 6.83 0.38
CA ARG A 103 12.09 7.09 -0.24
C ARG A 103 12.19 7.22 -1.76
N VAL A 104 13.19 7.94 -2.26
CA VAL A 104 13.44 8.08 -3.70
C VAL A 104 13.78 6.75 -4.34
N ILE A 105 14.62 5.93 -3.69
CA ILE A 105 14.94 4.56 -4.15
C ILE A 105 13.67 3.69 -4.19
N TYR A 106 12.85 3.71 -3.14
CA TYR A 106 11.59 2.97 -3.13
C TYR A 106 10.63 3.43 -4.24
N ASP A 107 10.53 4.74 -4.47
CA ASP A 107 9.70 5.30 -5.54
C ASP A 107 10.21 4.90 -6.93
N MET A 108 11.52 4.90 -7.14
CA MET A 108 12.13 4.43 -8.39
C MET A 108 11.92 2.93 -8.59
N LEU A 109 12.13 2.13 -7.55
CA LEU A 109 11.96 0.68 -7.60
C LEU A 109 10.48 0.29 -7.84
N ASN A 110 9.54 1.05 -7.29
CA ASN A 110 8.12 0.80 -7.50
C ASN A 110 7.62 1.22 -8.89
N LYS A 111 8.34 2.10 -9.57
CA LYS A 111 8.03 2.57 -10.94
C LYS A 111 8.76 1.78 -12.02
N ASP A 112 9.76 0.97 -11.66
CA ASP A 112 10.52 0.17 -12.61
C ASP A 112 9.68 -1.00 -13.12
N SER A 113 9.45 -1.06 -14.43
CA SER A 113 8.62 -2.08 -15.07
C SER A 113 9.20 -3.49 -14.93
N TYR A 114 10.53 -3.63 -14.84
CA TYR A 114 11.18 -4.91 -14.60
C TYR A 114 10.92 -5.44 -13.20
N ILE A 115 11.00 -4.55 -12.22
CA ILE A 115 10.72 -4.90 -10.81
C ILE A 115 9.25 -5.24 -10.63
N MET A 116 8.35 -4.47 -11.26
CA MET A 116 6.91 -4.77 -11.25
C MET A 116 6.63 -6.14 -11.87
N LEU A 117 7.29 -6.47 -12.99
CA LEU A 117 7.18 -7.77 -13.63
C LEU A 117 7.64 -8.90 -12.69
N ARG A 118 8.80 -8.75 -12.05
CA ARG A 118 9.32 -9.74 -11.09
C ARG A 118 8.39 -9.94 -9.89
N LYS A 119 7.88 -8.84 -9.32
CA LYS A 119 6.89 -8.90 -8.23
C LYS A 119 5.61 -9.61 -8.68
N SER A 120 5.11 -9.30 -9.87
CA SER A 120 3.91 -9.92 -10.44
C SER A 120 4.07 -11.43 -10.63
N ASN A 121 5.22 -11.88 -11.14
CA ASN A 121 5.52 -13.31 -11.25
C ASN A 121 5.51 -13.99 -9.88
N MET A 122 6.18 -13.42 -8.90
CA MET A 122 6.19 -13.99 -7.54
C MET A 122 4.79 -14.05 -6.89
N ILE A 123 3.97 -13.04 -7.13
CA ILE A 123 2.57 -13.01 -6.65
C ILE A 123 1.78 -14.15 -7.29
N LEU A 124 1.88 -14.33 -8.61
CA LEU A 124 1.17 -15.37 -9.34
C LEU A 124 1.68 -16.77 -8.98
N GLU A 125 2.99 -16.97 -8.94
CA GLU A 125 3.58 -18.24 -8.51
C GLU A 125 3.10 -18.65 -7.13
N HIS A 126 3.12 -17.71 -6.18
CA HIS A 126 2.64 -17.97 -4.82
C HIS A 126 1.14 -18.26 -4.78
N PHE A 127 0.33 -17.48 -5.50
CA PHE A 127 -1.11 -17.69 -5.58
C PHE A 127 -1.46 -19.04 -6.17
N MET A 128 -0.84 -19.41 -7.28
CA MET A 128 -1.06 -20.69 -7.97
C MET A 128 -0.59 -21.88 -7.14
N ALA A 129 0.56 -21.77 -6.47
CA ALA A 129 1.11 -22.88 -5.70
C ALA A 129 0.39 -23.10 -4.35
N HIS A 130 -0.06 -22.03 -3.69
CA HIS A 130 -0.46 -22.13 -2.30
C HIS A 130 -1.89 -21.65 -2.00
N THR A 131 -2.52 -20.93 -2.91
CA THR A 131 -3.77 -20.22 -2.60
C THR A 131 -4.94 -20.68 -3.45
N ILE A 132 -4.78 -20.85 -4.76
CA ILE A 132 -5.86 -21.13 -5.69
C ILE A 132 -6.73 -22.35 -5.32
N GLY A 133 -6.13 -23.40 -4.77
CA GLY A 133 -6.82 -24.62 -4.34
C GLY A 133 -7.60 -24.48 -3.02
N LYS A 134 -7.45 -23.38 -2.31
CA LYS A 134 -8.15 -23.17 -1.03
C LYS A 134 -9.61 -22.78 -1.25
N ILE A 135 -10.42 -22.97 -0.21
CA ILE A 135 -11.88 -22.63 -0.20
C ILE A 135 -12.61 -23.27 -1.41
N GLY A 136 -12.30 -24.54 -1.73
CA GLY A 136 -12.92 -25.22 -2.88
C GLY A 136 -12.66 -24.54 -4.23
N HIS A 137 -11.46 -24.06 -4.46
CA HIS A 137 -11.03 -23.31 -5.64
C HIS A 137 -11.68 -21.91 -5.80
N LYS A 138 -12.23 -21.37 -4.72
CA LYS A 138 -12.82 -20.01 -4.69
C LYS A 138 -11.92 -18.97 -3.99
N ALA A 139 -10.69 -19.35 -3.66
CA ALA A 139 -9.76 -18.42 -3.02
C ALA A 139 -9.41 -17.25 -3.94
N LYS A 140 -9.36 -16.06 -3.36
CA LYS A 140 -9.09 -14.80 -4.05
C LYS A 140 -7.88 -14.13 -3.43
N ALA A 141 -7.22 -13.25 -4.19
CA ALA A 141 -6.11 -12.45 -3.70
C ALA A 141 -6.35 -10.98 -4.03
N MET A 142 -5.84 -10.10 -3.19
CA MET A 142 -5.86 -8.66 -3.40
C MET A 142 -4.44 -8.11 -3.39
N VAL A 143 -4.08 -7.40 -4.45
CA VAL A 143 -2.81 -6.67 -4.55
C VAL A 143 -3.10 -5.20 -4.28
N VAL A 144 -2.51 -4.65 -3.23
CA VAL A 144 -2.61 -3.23 -2.90
C VAL A 144 -1.40 -2.51 -3.46
N ALA A 145 -1.62 -1.61 -4.40
CA ALA A 145 -0.58 -0.79 -5.01
C ALA A 145 -0.43 0.55 -4.27
N ASP A 146 0.73 1.16 -4.37
CA ASP A 146 1.04 2.45 -3.73
C ASP A 146 0.38 3.65 -4.43
N SER A 147 -0.07 3.48 -5.67
CA SER A 147 -0.71 4.52 -6.45
C SER A 147 -1.71 3.94 -7.47
N ARG A 148 -2.64 4.78 -7.93
CA ARG A 148 -3.60 4.43 -9.00
C ARG A 148 -2.90 4.02 -10.29
N ARG A 149 -1.80 4.72 -10.64
CA ARG A 149 -0.95 4.39 -11.80
C ARG A 149 -0.34 3.01 -11.64
N ALA A 150 0.26 2.73 -10.48
CA ALA A 150 0.82 1.40 -10.21
C ALA A 150 -0.24 0.30 -10.24
N ALA A 151 -1.46 0.56 -9.75
CA ALA A 151 -2.57 -0.40 -9.86
C ALA A 151 -2.91 -0.72 -11.32
N ALA A 152 -2.98 0.29 -12.19
CA ALA A 152 -3.19 0.10 -13.63
C ALA A 152 -2.06 -0.70 -14.29
N ASP A 153 -0.82 -0.38 -13.97
CA ASP A 153 0.35 -1.09 -14.50
C ASP A 153 0.40 -2.56 -14.03
N TYR A 154 0.15 -2.83 -12.74
CA TYR A 154 0.05 -4.19 -12.20
C TYR A 154 -1.05 -5.00 -12.90
N LYS A 155 -2.24 -4.43 -13.08
CA LYS A 155 -3.35 -5.09 -13.80
C LYS A 155 -2.89 -5.60 -15.17
N ARG A 156 -2.24 -4.74 -15.96
CA ARG A 156 -1.78 -5.09 -17.30
C ARG A 156 -0.67 -6.15 -17.31
N ILE A 157 0.26 -6.05 -16.36
CA ILE A 157 1.35 -7.01 -16.23
C ILE A 157 0.79 -8.37 -15.83
N LEU A 158 -0.07 -8.41 -14.81
CA LEU A 158 -0.70 -9.63 -14.35
C LEU A 158 -1.53 -10.29 -15.46
N ASP A 159 -2.38 -9.54 -16.16
CA ASP A 159 -3.17 -10.08 -17.28
C ASP A 159 -2.29 -10.69 -18.37
N ARG A 160 -1.18 -10.04 -18.71
CA ARG A 160 -0.23 -10.54 -19.71
C ARG A 160 0.42 -11.86 -19.27
N ILE A 161 0.87 -11.95 -18.03
CA ILE A 161 1.48 -13.16 -17.49
C ILE A 161 0.43 -14.29 -17.43
N ILE A 162 -0.76 -13.99 -16.92
CA ILE A 162 -1.87 -14.96 -16.81
C ILE A 162 -2.23 -15.51 -18.20
N GLN A 163 -2.31 -14.65 -19.20
CA GLN A 163 -2.63 -15.08 -20.55
C GLN A 163 -1.53 -15.96 -21.16
N ASN A 164 -0.25 -15.58 -20.97
CA ASN A 164 0.87 -16.25 -21.61
C ASN A 164 1.29 -17.55 -20.90
N GLU A 165 1.27 -17.55 -19.57
CA GLU A 165 1.83 -18.65 -18.77
C GLU A 165 0.77 -19.55 -18.15
N TYR A 166 -0.44 -19.02 -17.92
CA TYR A 166 -1.53 -19.74 -17.26
C TYR A 166 -2.78 -19.90 -18.13
N GLY A 167 -2.68 -19.60 -19.44
CA GLY A 167 -3.77 -19.80 -20.39
C GLY A 167 -5.06 -19.05 -20.05
N GLY A 168 -5.00 -17.96 -19.30
CA GLY A 168 -6.18 -17.20 -18.88
C GLY A 168 -7.00 -17.86 -17.77
N ALA A 169 -6.42 -18.81 -17.01
CA ALA A 169 -7.14 -19.56 -15.95
C ALA A 169 -7.66 -18.69 -14.80
N ILE A 170 -7.10 -17.49 -14.66
CA ILE A 170 -7.49 -16.53 -13.61
C ILE A 170 -7.88 -15.22 -14.28
N LYS A 171 -8.82 -14.51 -13.71
CA LYS A 171 -9.17 -13.14 -14.11
C LYS A 171 -8.74 -12.16 -13.04
N THR A 172 -8.32 -10.96 -13.44
CA THR A 172 -7.99 -9.87 -12.53
C THR A 172 -9.00 -8.73 -12.67
N LEU A 173 -9.27 -8.06 -11.58
CA LEU A 173 -10.04 -6.82 -11.54
C LEU A 173 -9.17 -5.73 -10.94
N VAL A 174 -9.34 -4.49 -11.38
CA VAL A 174 -8.68 -3.32 -10.78
C VAL A 174 -9.73 -2.35 -10.26
N ALA A 175 -9.46 -1.77 -9.09
CA ALA A 175 -10.32 -0.78 -8.47
C ALA A 175 -9.51 0.48 -8.13
N PHE A 176 -9.91 1.63 -8.67
CA PHE A 176 -9.39 2.96 -8.32
C PHE A 176 -10.37 4.05 -8.78
N SER A 177 -10.34 5.20 -8.12
CA SER A 177 -11.24 6.32 -8.47
C SER A 177 -10.67 7.21 -9.57
N GLY A 178 -11.53 7.69 -10.47
CA GLY A 178 -11.21 8.68 -11.49
C GLY A 178 -10.38 8.14 -12.66
N GLU A 179 -9.70 9.03 -13.38
CA GLU A 179 -8.83 8.73 -14.50
C GLU A 179 -7.36 8.84 -14.09
N VAL A 180 -6.50 8.00 -14.64
CA VAL A 180 -5.05 8.04 -14.45
C VAL A 180 -4.34 7.65 -15.75
N GLU A 181 -3.14 8.17 -15.97
CA GLU A 181 -2.26 7.72 -17.05
C GLU A 181 -1.33 6.61 -16.52
N ASP A 182 -1.28 5.49 -17.25
CA ASP A 182 -0.36 4.40 -16.96
C ASP A 182 1.10 4.75 -17.33
N SER A 183 2.04 3.83 -17.14
CA SER A 183 3.46 4.05 -17.46
C SER A 183 3.74 4.26 -18.95
N LEU A 184 2.79 3.93 -19.82
CA LEU A 184 2.87 4.11 -21.29
C LEU A 184 2.08 5.34 -21.78
N GLY A 185 1.59 6.20 -20.86
CA GLY A 185 0.83 7.39 -21.21
C GLY A 185 -0.61 7.12 -21.66
N ARG A 186 -1.16 5.93 -21.40
CA ARG A 186 -2.54 5.59 -21.77
C ARG A 186 -3.50 5.97 -20.67
N LYS A 187 -4.60 6.60 -21.04
CA LYS A 187 -5.67 6.94 -20.11
C LYS A 187 -6.41 5.69 -19.64
N CYS A 188 -6.43 5.50 -18.32
CA CYS A 188 -7.00 4.35 -17.64
C CYS A 188 -8.10 4.81 -16.69
N THR A 189 -9.24 4.14 -16.77
CA THR A 189 -10.34 4.22 -15.82
C THR A 189 -10.70 2.80 -15.39
N GLU A 190 -11.37 2.66 -14.26
CA GLU A 190 -11.89 1.36 -13.83
C GLU A 190 -12.70 0.67 -14.93
N ALA A 191 -13.57 1.42 -15.61
CA ALA A 191 -14.45 0.91 -16.65
C ALA A 191 -13.68 0.37 -17.87
N ASN A 192 -12.65 1.09 -18.37
CA ASN A 192 -11.92 0.65 -19.55
C ASN A 192 -10.86 -0.42 -19.29
N MET A 193 -10.54 -0.67 -18.02
CA MET A 193 -9.57 -1.70 -17.62
C MET A 193 -10.23 -3.01 -17.19
N ASN A 194 -11.49 -2.99 -16.80
CA ASN A 194 -12.23 -4.17 -16.38
C ASN A 194 -13.34 -4.41 -17.39
N ASP A 195 -13.16 -4.95 -18.52
CA ASP A 195 -14.20 -5.17 -19.57
C ASP A 195 -15.45 -4.28 -19.43
N ASP A 196 -15.89 -3.60 -20.46
CA ASP A 196 -17.02 -2.63 -20.50
C ASP A 196 -18.36 -3.11 -19.88
N ALA A 197 -18.46 -4.38 -19.54
CA ALA A 197 -19.62 -4.97 -18.89
C ALA A 197 -19.69 -4.75 -17.37
N VAL A 198 -18.63 -4.19 -16.75
CA VAL A 198 -18.56 -3.97 -15.31
C VAL A 198 -18.83 -2.48 -15.03
N LYS A 199 -20.10 -2.11 -14.93
CA LYS A 199 -20.51 -0.83 -14.35
C LYS A 199 -20.22 -0.84 -12.85
N ASP A 200 -20.12 0.34 -12.22
CA ASP A 200 -19.61 0.57 -10.85
C ASP A 200 -20.07 -0.43 -9.77
N ASP A 201 -21.29 -0.92 -9.81
CA ASP A 201 -21.78 -1.96 -8.89
C ASP A 201 -21.37 -3.39 -9.30
N GLY A 202 -20.90 -3.60 -10.52
CA GLY A 202 -20.59 -4.92 -11.07
C GLY A 202 -19.21 -5.46 -10.65
N ILE A 203 -18.25 -4.62 -10.27
CA ILE A 203 -16.90 -5.07 -9.85
C ILE A 203 -16.99 -5.91 -8.58
N ARG A 204 -17.74 -5.43 -7.59
CA ARG A 204 -17.96 -6.17 -6.35
C ARG A 204 -18.65 -7.50 -6.60
N GLN A 205 -19.72 -7.50 -7.38
CA GLN A 205 -20.46 -8.71 -7.70
C GLN A 205 -19.60 -9.72 -8.47
N LYS A 206 -18.84 -9.27 -9.49
CA LYS A 206 -17.90 -10.14 -10.21
C LYS A 206 -16.73 -10.63 -9.35
N PHE A 207 -16.35 -9.88 -8.32
CA PHE A 207 -15.34 -10.35 -7.38
C PHE A 207 -15.90 -11.37 -6.40
N GLU A 208 -17.19 -11.34 -6.10
CA GLU A 208 -17.88 -12.30 -5.22
C GLU A 208 -18.18 -13.63 -5.93
N GLU A 209 -18.43 -13.64 -7.23
CA GLU A 209 -18.55 -14.83 -8.08
C GLU A 209 -17.24 -15.63 -8.19
#